data_3c25b93606f233b7398765896fe5939e
#
_entry.id   3c25b93606f233b7398765896fe5939e
#
_cell.length_a   1.000
_cell.length_b   1.000
_cell.length_c   1.000
_cell.angle_alpha   90.00
_cell.angle_beta   90.00
_cell.angle_gamma   90.00
#
_symmetry.space_group_name_H-M   'P 1'
#
loop_
_entity.id
_entity.type
_entity.pdbx_description
1 polymer ?
#
loop_
_entity_poly.entity_id
_entity_poly.type
_entity_poly.pdbx_seq_one_letter_code
_entity_poly.pdbx_strand_id
1 'polypeptide(L)'
;MVSPNPSPIGGVRDLYKQRLKKAVSLWLISFLAGCCMLALTSQSGCSAGGAEPSIAVNIEPAKVAVTTFLEAIKRGDEHSAMAMLTDVARAKTQELGLSVAPPVKDTATYRVGDCETVGETDDIVHVATTWTDTDAEGFTTTDNVIWVCRLDPEGWRVVGMAMRIFPDMPPLLLDFEDPEDMLAKQRLVAEEITRRAKLAMQDQATQKSATRTASGNSGTVVE
;
A
#
# COMPACT_ATOMS: atom_id res chain seq x y z
N MET A 1 -26.73 -30.77 -22.40
CA MET A 1 -26.10 -29.45 -22.52
C MET A 1 -25.22 -29.26 -21.30
N VAL A 2 -23.90 -29.46 -21.43
CA VAL A 2 -22.91 -29.31 -20.37
C VAL A 2 -22.33 -27.91 -20.50
N SER A 3 -22.51 -27.09 -19.48
CA SER A 3 -21.97 -25.75 -19.39
C SER A 3 -20.44 -25.81 -19.28
N PRO A 4 -19.65 -25.05 -20.04
CA PRO A 4 -18.21 -25.06 -19.91
C PRO A 4 -17.80 -24.40 -18.58
N ASN A 5 -17.05 -25.16 -17.78
CA ASN A 5 -16.46 -24.72 -16.52
C ASN A 5 -15.45 -23.61 -16.80
N PRO A 6 -15.54 -22.42 -16.18
CA PRO A 6 -14.58 -21.35 -16.40
C PRO A 6 -13.21 -21.75 -15.84
N SER A 7 -12.19 -21.63 -16.70
CA SER A 7 -10.80 -21.97 -16.38
C SER A 7 -10.28 -21.13 -15.21
N PRO A 8 -9.68 -21.73 -14.16
CA PRO A 8 -9.17 -21.00 -12.98
C PRO A 8 -7.97 -20.08 -13.26
N ILE A 9 -7.47 -20.05 -14.51
CA ILE A 9 -6.22 -19.40 -14.90
C ILE A 9 -6.40 -17.90 -15.27
N GLY A 10 -7.63 -17.47 -15.59
CA GLY A 10 -7.92 -16.05 -15.87
C GLY A 10 -7.78 -15.14 -14.64
N GLY A 11 -8.23 -15.63 -13.49
CA GLY A 11 -8.30 -14.82 -12.26
C GLY A 11 -6.94 -14.37 -11.70
N VAL A 12 -5.87 -15.15 -11.89
CA VAL A 12 -4.53 -14.77 -11.37
C VAL A 12 -3.92 -13.63 -12.18
N ARG A 13 -4.13 -13.58 -13.49
CA ARG A 13 -3.61 -12.50 -14.38
C ARG A 13 -4.29 -11.18 -14.10
N ASP A 14 -5.58 -11.21 -13.82
CA ASP A 14 -6.35 -10.00 -13.55
C ASP A 14 -6.12 -9.49 -12.14
N LEU A 15 -5.94 -10.35 -11.14
CA LEU A 15 -5.49 -9.99 -9.80
C LEU A 15 -4.12 -9.29 -9.80
N TYR A 16 -3.16 -9.78 -10.61
CA TYR A 16 -1.85 -9.14 -10.73
C TYR A 16 -1.93 -7.77 -11.41
N LYS A 17 -2.69 -7.66 -12.51
CA LYS A 17 -2.91 -6.37 -13.19
C LYS A 17 -3.65 -5.35 -12.31
N GLN A 18 -4.57 -5.82 -11.48
CA GLN A 18 -5.34 -4.97 -10.57
C GLN A 18 -4.51 -4.52 -9.36
N ARG A 19 -3.71 -5.40 -8.77
CA ARG A 19 -2.74 -5.02 -7.72
C ARG A 19 -1.73 -4.00 -8.27
N LEU A 20 -1.29 -4.16 -9.52
CA LEU A 20 -0.44 -3.18 -10.20
C LEU A 20 -1.15 -1.82 -10.36
N LYS A 21 -2.38 -1.81 -10.88
CA LYS A 21 -3.15 -0.57 -11.03
C LYS A 21 -3.44 0.10 -9.69
N LYS A 22 -3.73 -0.66 -8.61
CA LYS A 22 -4.04 -0.11 -7.29
C LYS A 22 -2.79 0.38 -6.56
N ALA A 23 -1.70 -0.38 -6.55
CA ALA A 23 -0.43 0.06 -5.96
C ALA A 23 0.15 1.28 -6.69
N VAL A 24 -0.10 1.39 -8.00
CA VAL A 24 0.34 2.50 -8.85
C VAL A 24 -0.70 3.62 -8.87
N SER A 25 -2.00 3.33 -8.83
CA SER A 25 -3.08 4.32 -8.92
C SER A 25 -3.30 5.08 -7.61
N LEU A 26 -2.96 4.50 -6.46
CA LEU A 26 -3.01 5.24 -5.18
C LEU A 26 -1.98 6.39 -5.11
N TRP A 27 -0.95 6.43 -5.99
CA TRP A 27 0.15 7.39 -5.85
C TRP A 27 0.74 7.94 -7.16
N LEU A 28 0.16 7.66 -8.34
CA LEU A 28 0.77 7.97 -9.65
C LEU A 28 0.02 9.01 -10.51
N ILE A 29 -0.65 9.99 -9.91
CA ILE A 29 -1.15 11.12 -10.70
C ILE A 29 -0.59 12.41 -10.11
N SER A 30 0.62 12.75 -10.50
CA SER A 30 1.11 14.09 -10.79
C SER A 30 2.64 14.12 -10.83
N PHE A 31 3.19 13.88 -11.99
CA PHE A 31 4.55 14.32 -12.29
C PHE A 31 4.44 15.42 -13.36
N LEU A 32 4.53 16.66 -12.96
CA LEU A 32 5.04 17.75 -13.81
C LEU A 32 5.66 18.84 -12.94
N ALA A 33 6.98 18.91 -13.07
CA ALA A 33 7.87 20.06 -12.99
C ALA A 33 7.87 20.98 -11.75
N GLY A 34 9.01 21.05 -11.09
CA GLY A 34 9.38 22.18 -10.25
C GLY A 34 10.64 21.92 -9.44
N CYS A 35 11.79 22.10 -10.08
CA CYS A 35 13.11 22.17 -9.44
C CYS A 35 13.26 23.48 -8.67
N CYS A 36 13.61 23.46 -7.36
CA CYS A 36 14.49 24.47 -6.75
C CYS A 36 15.02 24.01 -5.39
N MET A 37 16.31 24.15 -5.26
CA MET A 37 17.19 23.93 -4.09
C MET A 37 16.97 24.94 -2.96
N LEU A 38 17.18 24.55 -1.66
CA LEU A 38 18.24 25.10 -0.80
C LEU A 38 18.03 24.84 0.72
N ALA A 39 19.06 24.24 1.29
CA ALA A 39 19.83 24.62 2.48
C ALA A 39 19.36 24.27 3.91
N LEU A 40 20.29 23.52 4.51
CA LEU A 40 20.52 23.08 5.89
C LEU A 40 20.38 24.17 6.97
N THR A 41 19.88 23.76 8.17
CA THR A 41 20.53 24.11 9.44
C THR A 41 20.27 23.02 10.51
N SER A 42 21.37 22.54 11.09
CA SER A 42 21.43 21.60 12.21
C SER A 42 21.30 22.35 13.53
N GLN A 43 20.53 21.80 14.49
CA GLN A 43 20.75 22.14 15.92
C GLN A 43 20.59 20.88 16.78
N SER A 44 21.72 20.52 17.42
CA SER A 44 21.81 19.48 18.43
C SER A 44 21.47 20.06 19.81
N GLY A 45 20.57 19.40 20.54
CA GLY A 45 20.31 19.69 21.93
C GLY A 45 20.20 18.39 22.72
N CYS A 46 21.23 18.09 23.56
CA CYS A 46 21.19 17.00 24.55
C CYS A 46 20.37 17.43 25.75
N SER A 47 19.42 16.61 26.17
CA SER A 47 18.83 16.67 27.52
C SER A 47 18.84 15.27 28.15
N ALA A 48 19.39 15.24 29.36
CA ALA A 48 19.58 14.04 30.18
C ALA A 48 18.23 13.55 30.74
N GLY A 49 18.04 12.23 30.70
CA GLY A 49 16.83 11.56 31.12
C GLY A 49 16.69 11.44 32.64
N GLY A 50 15.50 11.73 33.13
CA GLY A 50 14.96 11.18 34.35
C GLY A 50 13.87 10.20 33.97
N ALA A 51 13.97 8.96 34.46
CA ALA A 51 12.89 7.99 34.29
C ALA A 51 11.70 8.43 35.15
N GLU A 52 10.71 9.07 34.51
CA GLU A 52 9.41 9.27 35.12
C GLU A 52 8.55 8.00 34.98
N PRO A 53 7.64 7.72 35.95
CA PRO A 53 6.73 6.57 35.82
C PRO A 53 5.92 6.73 34.55
N SER A 54 6.04 5.78 33.63
CA SER A 54 5.30 5.78 32.38
C SER A 54 3.80 5.69 32.69
N ILE A 55 3.09 6.81 32.58
CA ILE A 55 1.65 6.80 32.50
C ILE A 55 1.33 6.14 31.15
N ALA A 56 0.67 4.98 31.20
CA ALA A 56 0.27 4.26 29.97
C ALA A 56 -0.44 5.23 29.03
N VAL A 57 0.16 5.49 27.88
CA VAL A 57 -0.40 6.43 26.90
C VAL A 57 -1.70 5.85 26.36
N ASN A 58 -2.74 6.64 26.33
CA ASN A 58 -4.00 6.24 25.71
C ASN A 58 -3.83 6.17 24.19
N ILE A 59 -3.84 4.96 23.64
CA ILE A 59 -3.65 4.69 22.20
C ILE A 59 -4.96 4.68 21.41
N GLU A 60 -6.13 4.67 22.04
CA GLU A 60 -7.41 4.69 21.34
C GLU A 60 -7.59 5.91 20.40
N PRO A 61 -7.12 7.13 20.74
CA PRO A 61 -7.18 8.23 19.80
C PRO A 61 -6.37 8.03 18.51
N ALA A 62 -5.38 7.13 18.48
CA ALA A 62 -4.69 6.81 17.23
C ALA A 62 -5.63 6.08 16.23
N LYS A 63 -6.52 5.22 16.72
CA LYS A 63 -7.57 4.61 15.85
C LYS A 63 -8.51 5.68 15.29
N VAL A 64 -8.84 6.69 16.10
CA VAL A 64 -9.66 7.81 15.63
C VAL A 64 -8.93 8.61 14.55
N ALA A 65 -7.62 8.86 14.72
CA ALA A 65 -6.81 9.55 13.73
C ALA A 65 -6.78 8.78 12.39
N VAL A 66 -6.52 7.47 12.43
CA VAL A 66 -6.55 6.62 11.24
C VAL A 66 -7.95 6.58 10.61
N THR A 67 -9.01 6.47 11.41
CA THR A 67 -10.39 6.51 10.90
C THR A 67 -10.68 7.81 10.17
N THR A 68 -10.30 8.96 10.76
CA THR A 68 -10.47 10.29 10.15
C THR A 68 -9.70 10.39 8.84
N PHE A 69 -8.46 9.90 8.81
CA PHE A 69 -7.62 9.86 7.62
C PHE A 69 -8.25 9.01 6.50
N LEU A 70 -8.70 7.79 6.82
CA LEU A 70 -9.32 6.88 5.85
C LEU A 70 -10.66 7.41 5.31
N GLU A 71 -11.47 8.06 6.15
CA GLU A 71 -12.69 8.74 5.72
C GLU A 71 -12.39 9.91 4.77
N ALA A 72 -11.33 10.67 5.04
CA ALA A 72 -10.89 11.74 4.16
C ALA A 72 -10.44 11.19 2.80
N ILE A 73 -9.62 10.14 2.79
CA ILE A 73 -9.20 9.44 1.55
C ILE A 73 -10.42 8.95 0.78
N LYS A 74 -11.37 8.29 1.45
CA LYS A 74 -12.57 7.74 0.81
C LYS A 74 -13.42 8.80 0.14
N ARG A 75 -13.48 10.01 0.71
CA ARG A 75 -14.21 11.16 0.12
C ARG A 75 -13.40 11.95 -0.89
N GLY A 76 -12.10 11.65 -1.09
CA GLY A 76 -11.19 12.46 -1.89
C GLY A 76 -10.94 13.85 -1.27
N ASP A 77 -11.11 13.97 0.06
CA ASP A 77 -10.87 15.21 0.80
C ASP A 77 -9.38 15.34 1.14
N GLU A 78 -8.64 15.87 0.18
CA GLU A 78 -7.19 16.08 0.26
C GLU A 78 -6.80 16.91 1.48
N HIS A 79 -7.56 17.96 1.77
CA HIS A 79 -7.27 18.88 2.89
C HIS A 79 -7.35 18.16 4.24
N SER A 80 -8.44 17.44 4.47
CA SER A 80 -8.62 16.67 5.70
C SER A 80 -7.63 15.51 5.83
N ALA A 81 -7.30 14.84 4.73
CA ALA A 81 -6.29 13.79 4.72
C ALA A 81 -4.90 14.35 5.08
N MET A 82 -4.49 15.45 4.45
CA MET A 82 -3.24 16.14 4.75
C MET A 82 -3.14 16.60 6.22
N ALA A 83 -4.24 17.06 6.81
CA ALA A 83 -4.28 17.50 8.20
C ALA A 83 -4.01 16.35 9.20
N MET A 84 -4.21 15.11 8.80
CA MET A 84 -3.94 13.93 9.63
C MET A 84 -2.50 13.42 9.52
N LEU A 85 -1.69 13.94 8.60
CA LEU A 85 -0.27 13.63 8.53
C LEU A 85 0.53 14.41 9.59
N THR A 86 1.72 13.89 9.93
CA THR A 86 2.71 14.67 10.68
C THR A 86 3.10 15.94 9.91
N ASP A 87 3.62 16.95 10.60
CA ASP A 87 4.05 18.19 9.94
C ASP A 87 5.12 17.94 8.88
N VAL A 88 6.05 17.03 9.17
CA VAL A 88 7.12 16.65 8.22
C VAL A 88 6.53 15.95 7.00
N ALA A 89 5.69 14.95 7.19
CA ALA A 89 5.05 14.23 6.08
C ALA A 89 4.20 15.17 5.22
N ARG A 90 3.46 16.09 5.85
CA ARG A 90 2.64 17.10 5.16
C ARG A 90 3.51 18.04 4.32
N ALA A 91 4.58 18.61 4.91
CA ALA A 91 5.48 19.50 4.21
C ALA A 91 6.14 18.82 3.01
N LYS A 92 6.63 17.58 3.19
CA LYS A 92 7.26 16.79 2.12
C LYS A 92 6.28 16.41 1.01
N THR A 93 5.07 16.03 1.36
CA THR A 93 4.01 15.72 0.40
C THR A 93 3.65 16.94 -0.46
N GLN A 94 3.54 18.13 0.18
CA GLN A 94 3.28 19.39 -0.52
C GLN A 94 4.46 19.82 -1.41
N GLU A 95 5.69 19.69 -0.92
CA GLU A 95 6.90 20.01 -1.67
C GLU A 95 6.98 19.23 -2.99
N LEU A 96 6.61 17.96 -2.97
CA LEU A 96 6.63 17.07 -4.12
C LEU A 96 5.32 17.07 -4.94
N GLY A 97 4.31 17.83 -4.52
CA GLY A 97 3.02 17.86 -5.19
C GLY A 97 2.29 16.51 -5.21
N LEU A 98 2.50 15.68 -4.18
CA LEU A 98 1.86 14.37 -4.08
C LEU A 98 0.44 14.51 -3.53
N SER A 99 -0.48 13.69 -4.01
CA SER A 99 -1.83 13.58 -3.44
C SER A 99 -1.88 12.47 -2.41
N VAL A 100 -2.48 12.75 -1.25
CA VAL A 100 -2.72 11.75 -0.19
C VAL A 100 -4.12 11.16 -0.23
N ALA A 101 -5.04 11.78 -0.98
CA ALA A 101 -6.41 11.30 -1.14
C ALA A 101 -6.76 11.13 -2.64
N PRO A 102 -6.12 10.20 -3.34
CA PRO A 102 -6.46 9.94 -4.73
C PRO A 102 -7.91 9.46 -4.84
N PRO A 103 -8.58 9.70 -5.98
CA PRO A 103 -9.95 9.26 -6.17
C PRO A 103 -10.13 7.78 -5.88
N VAL A 104 -11.00 7.45 -4.96
CA VAL A 104 -11.38 6.09 -4.57
C VAL A 104 -12.77 5.80 -5.09
N LYS A 105 -13.05 4.54 -5.40
CA LYS A 105 -14.39 4.14 -5.85
C LYS A 105 -15.38 4.14 -4.68
N ASP A 106 -16.63 4.39 -4.97
CA ASP A 106 -17.73 4.36 -3.98
C ASP A 106 -17.91 2.98 -3.32
N THR A 107 -17.37 1.92 -3.93
CA THR A 107 -17.37 0.54 -3.43
C THR A 107 -16.34 0.29 -2.34
N ALA A 108 -15.40 1.21 -2.13
CA ALA A 108 -14.35 1.04 -1.13
C ALA A 108 -14.92 1.07 0.29
N THR A 109 -14.56 0.07 1.08
CA THR A 109 -14.89 -0.04 2.50
C THR A 109 -13.63 -0.35 3.30
N TYR A 110 -13.64 -0.01 4.58
CA TYR A 110 -12.53 -0.35 5.47
C TYR A 110 -13.03 -0.72 6.85
N ARG A 111 -12.18 -1.42 7.60
CA ARG A 111 -12.38 -1.72 9.01
C ARG A 111 -11.09 -1.42 9.77
N VAL A 112 -11.19 -0.66 10.84
CA VAL A 112 -10.10 -0.44 11.79
C VAL A 112 -10.11 -1.57 12.81
N GLY A 113 -8.97 -2.20 13.01
CA GLY A 113 -8.76 -3.33 13.92
C GLY A 113 -7.97 -2.94 15.16
N ASP A 114 -6.99 -3.78 15.50
CA ASP A 114 -6.18 -3.62 16.69
C ASP A 114 -5.20 -2.45 16.57
N CYS A 115 -4.82 -1.92 17.72
CA CYS A 115 -3.83 -0.86 17.87
C CYS A 115 -2.83 -1.31 18.95
N GLU A 116 -1.55 -1.21 18.65
CA GLU A 116 -0.47 -1.62 19.56
C GLU A 116 0.65 -0.59 19.56
N THR A 117 1.27 -0.38 20.72
CA THR A 117 2.49 0.44 20.85
C THR A 117 3.68 -0.28 20.28
N VAL A 118 4.61 0.46 19.66
CA VAL A 118 5.82 -0.08 19.04
C VAL A 118 7.05 0.70 19.50
N GLY A 119 8.09 -0.02 19.84
CA GLY A 119 9.34 0.58 20.32
C GLY A 119 9.40 0.69 21.84
N GLU A 120 10.37 1.46 22.33
CA GLU A 120 10.60 1.67 23.75
C GLU A 120 9.83 2.90 24.29
N THR A 121 9.33 3.73 23.39
CA THR A 121 8.57 4.94 23.68
C THR A 121 7.11 4.71 23.30
N ASP A 122 6.18 5.17 24.13
CA ASP A 122 4.74 4.99 23.90
C ASP A 122 4.17 5.99 22.87
N ASP A 123 5.02 6.66 22.10
CA ASP A 123 4.66 7.72 21.15
C ASP A 123 4.47 7.22 19.71
N ILE A 124 4.76 5.93 19.44
CA ILE A 124 4.51 5.28 18.14
C ILE A 124 3.56 4.11 18.32
N VAL A 125 2.55 4.05 17.48
CA VAL A 125 1.59 2.95 17.45
C VAL A 125 1.36 2.44 16.04
N HIS A 126 1.07 1.16 15.95
CA HIS A 126 0.58 0.49 14.76
C HIS A 126 -0.93 0.30 14.87
N VAL A 127 -1.67 0.73 13.86
CA VAL A 127 -3.12 0.54 13.75
C VAL A 127 -3.39 -0.38 12.56
N ALA A 128 -3.85 -1.58 12.84
CA ALA A 128 -4.21 -2.54 11.81
C ALA A 128 -5.53 -2.15 11.14
N THR A 129 -5.58 -2.23 9.82
CA THR A 129 -6.80 -2.01 9.07
C THR A 129 -6.97 -3.03 7.95
N THR A 130 -8.20 -3.25 7.54
CA THR A 130 -8.55 -4.03 6.35
C THR A 130 -9.25 -3.09 5.38
N TRP A 131 -8.72 -2.98 4.16
CA TRP A 131 -9.32 -2.22 3.07
C TRP A 131 -9.88 -3.18 2.03
N THR A 132 -11.14 -2.99 1.68
CA THR A 132 -11.83 -3.81 0.67
C THR A 132 -12.37 -2.91 -0.42
N ASP A 133 -12.12 -3.29 -1.67
CA ASP A 133 -12.59 -2.54 -2.83
C ASP A 133 -12.98 -3.51 -3.95
N THR A 134 -13.98 -3.12 -4.77
CA THR A 134 -14.46 -3.89 -5.90
C THR A 134 -14.15 -3.13 -7.19
N ASP A 135 -13.54 -3.80 -8.17
CA ASP A 135 -13.22 -3.18 -9.44
C ASP A 135 -14.45 -3.07 -10.37
N ALA A 136 -14.22 -2.51 -11.59
CA ALA A 136 -15.29 -2.35 -12.58
C ALA A 136 -15.81 -3.68 -13.11
N GLU A 137 -14.99 -4.72 -13.05
CA GLU A 137 -15.30 -6.08 -13.47
C GLU A 137 -16.00 -6.90 -12.38
N GLY A 138 -16.19 -6.32 -11.18
CA GLY A 138 -16.86 -6.95 -10.04
C GLY A 138 -15.94 -7.79 -9.16
N PHE A 139 -14.62 -7.77 -9.36
CA PHE A 139 -13.69 -8.50 -8.50
C PHE A 139 -13.41 -7.71 -7.22
N THR A 140 -13.66 -8.33 -6.10
CA THR A 140 -13.37 -7.77 -4.78
C THR A 140 -11.97 -8.15 -4.32
N THR A 141 -11.20 -7.16 -3.90
CA THR A 141 -9.88 -7.35 -3.27
C THR A 141 -9.92 -6.83 -1.84
N THR A 142 -9.22 -7.53 -0.96
CA THR A 142 -9.08 -7.15 0.45
C THR A 142 -7.60 -7.09 0.79
N ASP A 143 -7.15 -5.94 1.27
CA ASP A 143 -5.77 -5.69 1.64
C ASP A 143 -5.69 -5.37 3.14
N ASN A 144 -4.72 -5.99 3.83
CA ASN A 144 -4.38 -5.66 5.21
C ASN A 144 -3.29 -4.60 5.20
N VAL A 145 -3.56 -3.50 5.89
CA VAL A 145 -2.66 -2.36 6.00
C VAL A 145 -2.44 -2.05 7.48
N ILE A 146 -1.20 -1.80 7.84
CA ILE A 146 -0.82 -1.30 9.16
C ILE A 146 -0.45 0.18 8.98
N TRP A 147 -1.17 1.06 9.66
CA TRP A 147 -0.85 2.48 9.71
C TRP A 147 0.09 2.75 10.86
N VAL A 148 1.17 3.45 10.59
CA VAL A 148 2.11 3.92 11.61
C VAL A 148 1.70 5.32 12.02
N CYS A 149 1.39 5.49 13.30
CA CYS A 149 1.02 6.78 13.88
C CYS A 149 2.02 7.19 14.95
N ARG A 150 2.30 8.48 15.03
CA ARG A 150 3.11 9.11 16.07
C ARG A 150 2.27 10.10 16.86
N LEU A 151 2.54 10.18 18.16
CA LEU A 151 1.95 11.18 19.05
C LEU A 151 2.75 12.48 18.92
N ASP A 152 2.22 13.43 18.17
CA ASP A 152 2.74 14.78 18.05
C ASP A 152 2.07 15.71 19.10
N PRO A 153 2.57 16.93 19.35
CA PRO A 153 1.96 17.87 20.33
C PRO A 153 0.48 18.15 20.08
N GLU A 154 0.04 18.06 18.83
CA GLU A 154 -1.34 18.28 18.41
C GLU A 154 -2.20 17.01 18.42
N GLY A 155 -1.64 15.86 18.86
CA GLY A 155 -2.28 14.55 18.92
C GLY A 155 -1.72 13.56 17.92
N TRP A 156 -2.37 12.40 17.79
CA TRP A 156 -1.93 11.34 16.92
C TRP A 156 -1.96 11.73 15.45
N ARG A 157 -0.86 11.48 14.73
CA ARG A 157 -0.68 11.76 13.31
C ARG A 157 -0.16 10.54 12.57
N VAL A 158 -0.55 10.41 11.30
CA VAL A 158 -0.08 9.33 10.42
C VAL A 158 1.30 9.68 9.88
N VAL A 159 2.26 8.78 10.12
CA VAL A 159 3.65 8.88 9.64
C VAL A 159 3.84 8.09 8.34
N GLY A 160 3.15 6.94 8.24
CA GLY A 160 3.37 6.02 7.13
C GLY A 160 2.45 4.82 7.21
N MET A 161 2.75 3.83 6.37
CA MET A 161 2.00 2.58 6.32
C MET A 161 2.89 1.38 5.99
N ALA A 162 2.46 0.20 6.42
CA ALA A 162 3.06 -1.06 6.00
C ALA A 162 2.00 -1.97 5.40
N MET A 163 2.32 -2.63 4.29
CA MET A 163 1.43 -3.59 3.65
C MET A 163 2.20 -4.73 3.01
N ARG A 164 1.61 -5.91 2.95
CA ARG A 164 2.20 -7.06 2.28
C ARG A 164 1.72 -7.15 0.84
N ILE A 165 2.60 -6.82 -0.10
CA ILE A 165 2.31 -6.90 -1.54
C ILE A 165 2.45 -8.35 -2.03
N PHE A 166 3.53 -9.03 -1.61
CA PHE A 166 3.82 -10.41 -2.00
C PHE A 166 3.89 -11.31 -0.76
N PRO A 167 3.29 -12.52 -0.81
CA PRO A 167 3.30 -13.44 0.34
C PRO A 167 4.72 -13.91 0.74
N ASP A 168 5.63 -13.98 -0.23
CA ASP A 168 7.01 -14.46 -0.12
C ASP A 168 8.03 -13.36 0.18
N MET A 169 7.57 -12.11 0.36
CA MET A 169 8.42 -10.96 0.67
C MET A 169 8.00 -10.30 2.00
N PRO A 170 8.91 -9.59 2.66
CA PRO A 170 8.57 -8.80 3.84
C PRO A 170 7.53 -7.71 3.50
N PRO A 171 6.79 -7.21 4.50
CA PRO A 171 5.91 -6.06 4.29
C PRO A 171 6.66 -4.86 3.72
N LEU A 172 6.02 -4.18 2.78
CA LEU A 172 6.50 -2.91 2.25
C LEU A 172 6.16 -1.81 3.26
N LEU A 173 7.18 -1.16 3.81
CA LEU A 173 7.04 0.00 4.67
C LEU A 173 7.19 1.27 3.84
N LEU A 174 6.17 2.12 3.83
CA LEU A 174 6.14 3.43 3.17
C LEU A 174 6.15 4.51 4.26
N ASP A 175 7.22 5.27 4.32
CA ASP A 175 7.41 6.41 5.22
C ASP A 175 7.01 7.69 4.49
N PHE A 176 6.02 8.40 4.99
CA PHE A 176 5.54 9.65 4.38
C PHE A 176 6.45 10.83 4.72
N GLU A 177 7.33 10.68 5.71
CA GLU A 177 8.37 11.66 6.03
C GLU A 177 9.60 11.52 5.13
N ASP A 178 9.73 10.37 4.41
CA ASP A 178 10.75 10.13 3.38
C ASP A 178 10.10 9.71 2.04
N PRO A 179 9.49 10.65 1.33
CA PRO A 179 8.81 10.35 0.08
C PRO A 179 9.75 9.91 -1.05
N GLU A 180 11.03 10.23 -0.99
CA GLU A 180 12.00 9.77 -1.98
C GLU A 180 12.23 8.26 -1.86
N ASP A 181 12.45 7.76 -0.64
CA ASP A 181 12.53 6.32 -0.34
C ASP A 181 11.20 5.64 -0.68
N MET A 182 10.08 6.23 -0.31
CA MET A 182 8.75 5.73 -0.64
C MET A 182 8.58 5.54 -2.16
N LEU A 183 8.90 6.54 -2.97
CA LEU A 183 8.81 6.47 -4.43
C LEU A 183 9.81 5.45 -5.03
N ALA A 184 11.00 5.32 -4.45
CA ALA A 184 11.97 4.29 -4.85
C ALA A 184 11.43 2.88 -4.59
N LYS A 185 10.85 2.64 -3.41
CA LYS A 185 10.22 1.36 -3.04
C LYS A 185 9.03 1.03 -3.94
N GLN A 186 8.20 2.01 -4.28
CA GLN A 186 7.09 1.81 -5.20
C GLN A 186 7.56 1.39 -6.60
N ARG A 187 8.64 1.99 -7.11
CA ARG A 187 9.25 1.58 -8.38
C ARG A 187 9.73 0.13 -8.35
N LEU A 188 10.45 -0.26 -7.29
CA LEU A 188 10.91 -1.64 -7.11
C LEU A 188 9.74 -2.64 -7.09
N VAL A 189 8.65 -2.30 -6.43
CA VAL A 189 7.43 -3.14 -6.42
C VAL A 189 6.84 -3.24 -7.83
N ALA A 190 6.74 -2.15 -8.58
CA ALA A 190 6.22 -2.15 -9.93
C ALA A 190 7.08 -3.01 -10.89
N GLU A 191 8.41 -2.93 -10.76
CA GLU A 191 9.35 -3.77 -11.50
C GLU A 191 9.17 -5.26 -11.16
N GLU A 192 9.05 -5.59 -9.87
CA GLU A 192 8.84 -6.97 -9.42
C GLU A 192 7.50 -7.55 -9.90
N ILE A 193 6.43 -6.77 -9.86
CA ILE A 193 5.13 -7.18 -10.43
C ILE A 193 5.28 -7.48 -11.93
N THR A 194 5.96 -6.60 -12.65
CA THR A 194 6.20 -6.77 -14.09
C THR A 194 7.02 -8.02 -14.38
N ARG A 195 8.06 -8.27 -13.59
CA ARG A 195 8.90 -9.47 -13.69
C ARG A 195 8.09 -10.76 -13.48
N ARG A 196 7.28 -10.81 -12.40
CA ARG A 196 6.42 -11.97 -12.09
C ARG A 196 5.38 -12.20 -13.16
N ALA A 197 4.78 -11.15 -13.70
CA ALA A 197 3.81 -11.27 -14.79
C ALA A 197 4.44 -11.87 -16.07
N LYS A 198 5.67 -11.47 -16.42
CA LYS A 198 6.41 -12.04 -17.56
C LYS A 198 6.71 -13.52 -17.37
N LEU A 199 7.18 -13.93 -16.19
CA LEU A 199 7.45 -15.33 -15.87
C LEU A 199 6.18 -16.18 -15.98
N ALA A 200 5.07 -15.73 -15.40
CA ALA A 200 3.80 -16.44 -15.50
C ALA A 200 3.30 -16.61 -16.95
N MET A 201 3.56 -15.61 -17.81
CA MET A 201 3.24 -15.74 -19.24
C MET A 201 4.12 -16.77 -19.96
N GLN A 202 5.41 -16.85 -19.64
CA GLN A 202 6.35 -17.81 -20.21
C GLN A 202 5.98 -19.24 -19.81
N ASP A 203 5.67 -19.46 -18.54
CA ASP A 203 5.24 -20.78 -18.03
C ASP A 203 3.97 -21.28 -18.74
N GLN A 204 2.99 -20.38 -18.94
CA GLN A 204 1.77 -20.73 -19.67
C GLN A 204 2.03 -21.07 -21.14
N ALA A 205 2.92 -20.34 -21.80
CA ALA A 205 3.28 -20.61 -23.18
C ALA A 205 3.97 -21.99 -23.30
N THR A 206 4.85 -22.32 -22.36
CA THR A 206 5.55 -23.62 -22.32
C THR A 206 4.58 -24.77 -22.05
N GLN A 207 3.66 -24.60 -21.10
CA GLN A 207 2.64 -25.62 -20.81
C GLN A 207 1.72 -25.88 -22.02
N LYS A 208 1.28 -24.80 -22.68
CA LYS A 208 0.43 -24.91 -23.89
C LYS A 208 1.12 -25.63 -25.05
N SER A 209 2.42 -25.39 -25.24
CA SER A 209 3.19 -26.09 -26.26
C SER A 209 3.37 -27.57 -25.93
N ALA A 210 3.66 -27.90 -24.66
CA ALA A 210 3.79 -29.29 -24.20
C ALA A 210 2.49 -30.10 -24.37
N THR A 211 1.35 -29.52 -24.05
CA THR A 211 0.04 -30.16 -24.21
C THR A 211 -0.31 -30.40 -25.66
N ARG A 212 0.10 -29.49 -26.57
CA ARG A 212 -0.14 -29.63 -28.01
C ARG A 212 0.69 -30.75 -28.63
N THR A 213 1.91 -30.95 -28.17
CA THR A 213 2.79 -32.03 -28.62
C THR A 213 2.30 -33.39 -28.14
N ALA A 214 1.80 -33.50 -26.91
CA ALA A 214 1.24 -34.75 -26.37
C ALA A 214 -0.04 -35.19 -27.08
N SER A 215 -0.88 -34.25 -27.51
CA SER A 215 -2.13 -34.58 -28.25
C SER A 215 -1.91 -34.96 -29.71
N GLY A 216 -0.77 -34.59 -30.31
CA GLY A 216 -0.46 -34.88 -31.71
C GLY A 216 0.05 -36.29 -31.99
N ASN A 217 0.38 -37.08 -30.95
CA ASN A 217 0.99 -38.41 -31.11
C ASN A 217 0.01 -39.59 -30.97
N SER A 218 -1.29 -39.36 -30.96
CA SER A 218 -2.34 -40.39 -30.85
C SER A 218 -2.99 -40.70 -32.22
N GLY A 219 -2.21 -40.71 -33.28
CA GLY A 219 -2.72 -40.98 -34.64
C GLY A 219 -1.99 -42.11 -35.33
N THR A 220 -2.70 -43.23 -35.45
CA THR A 220 -2.56 -44.26 -36.51
C THR A 220 -1.57 -45.37 -36.23
N VAL A 221 -2.04 -46.40 -35.53
CA VAL A 221 -1.75 -47.79 -35.95
C VAL A 221 -2.99 -48.30 -36.67
N VAL A 222 -2.93 -48.45 -37.97
CA VAL A 222 -3.87 -49.22 -38.80
C VAL A 222 -3.10 -50.40 -39.31
N GLU A 223 -3.52 -51.59 -38.90
CA GLU A 223 -3.23 -52.85 -39.60
C GLU A 223 -4.03 -52.96 -40.89
#